data_6bb6d74a4f71d1494b01588383eeb702
#
_entry.id   6bb6d74a4f71d1494b01588383eeb702
#
_cell.length_a   1.000
_cell.length_b   1.000
_cell.length_c   1.000
_cell.angle_alpha   90.00
_cell.angle_beta   90.00
_cell.angle_gamma   90.00
#
_symmetry.space_group_name_H-M   'P 1'
#
loop_
_entity.id
_entity.type
_entity.pdbx_description
1 polymer ?
#
loop_
_entity_poly.entity_id
_entity_poly.type
_entity_poly.pdbx_seq_one_letter_code
_entity_poly.pdbx_strand_id
1 'polypeptide(L)'
;PLVVLIFNHDPIDRGSLVRCRVLGVLDFVDDDEIDYKVIAVPHWSPKSRYPRLSSIEPEHLKIFKQFFRIYKIDRASTVKVGEWKNGRKASTIVMDAHNRWNLMRPESLKEK
;
A
#
# COMPACT_ATOMS: atom_id res chain seq x y z
N PRO A 1 9.08 2.72 6.06
CA PRO A 1 8.62 2.68 4.68
C PRO A 1 7.25 2.05 4.55
N LEU A 2 6.48 2.49 3.57
CA LEU A 2 5.19 1.90 3.25
C LEU A 2 5.32 0.87 2.14
N VAL A 3 4.64 -0.26 2.32
CA VAL A 3 4.48 -1.24 1.25
C VAL A 3 3.23 -0.89 0.46
N VAL A 4 3.37 -0.80 -0.86
CA VAL A 4 2.28 -0.51 -1.77
C VAL A 4 2.10 -1.70 -2.71
N LEU A 5 0.88 -2.25 -2.72
CA LEU A 5 0.50 -3.26 -3.70
C LEU A 5 -0.08 -2.55 -4.91
N ILE A 6 0.55 -2.73 -6.06
CA ILE A 6 0.08 -2.14 -7.31
C ILE A 6 -0.81 -3.14 -8.03
N PHE A 7 -2.10 -2.80 -8.13
CA PHE A 7 -3.10 -3.65 -8.80
C PHE A 7 -3.04 -3.42 -10.30
N ASN A 8 -2.45 -4.38 -11.02
CA ASN A 8 -2.22 -4.31 -12.46
C ASN A 8 -2.27 -5.72 -13.05
N HIS A 9 -2.67 -5.84 -14.32
CA HIS A 9 -2.73 -7.14 -14.98
C HIS A 9 -1.36 -7.67 -15.36
N ASP A 10 -0.47 -6.78 -15.78
CA ASP A 10 0.86 -7.17 -16.24
C ASP A 10 1.91 -6.91 -15.17
N PRO A 11 2.94 -7.76 -15.08
CA PRO A 11 4.05 -7.50 -14.17
C PRO A 11 4.74 -6.17 -14.48
N ILE A 12 5.23 -5.52 -13.44
CA ILE A 12 6.01 -4.29 -13.55
C ILE A 12 7.47 -4.66 -13.27
N ASP A 13 8.38 -4.20 -14.12
CA ASP A 13 9.79 -4.53 -13.99
C ASP A 13 10.35 -4.05 -12.65
N ARG A 14 11.15 -4.92 -12.04
CA ARG A 14 11.81 -4.61 -10.79
C ARG A 14 12.70 -3.37 -10.94
N GLY A 15 12.64 -2.47 -9.97
CA GLY A 15 13.41 -1.23 -9.99
C GLY A 15 12.73 -0.08 -10.71
N SER A 16 11.55 -0.30 -11.28
CA SER A 16 10.79 0.75 -11.96
C SER A 16 10.23 1.76 -10.98
N LEU A 17 10.19 3.02 -11.39
CA LEU A 17 9.44 4.07 -10.70
C LEU A 17 8.09 4.20 -11.38
N VAL A 18 7.02 4.02 -10.61
CA VAL A 18 5.66 4.03 -11.15
C VAL A 18 4.82 5.06 -10.42
N ARG A 19 4.25 6.00 -11.17
CA ARG A 19 3.26 6.92 -10.62
C ARG A 19 1.95 6.17 -10.45
N CYS A 20 1.38 6.22 -9.25
CA CYS A 20 0.18 5.48 -8.91
C CYS A 20 -0.90 6.38 -8.33
N ARG A 21 -2.13 5.91 -8.45
CA ARG A 21 -3.28 6.50 -7.79
C ARG A 21 -3.71 5.57 -6.65
N VAL A 22 -3.70 6.10 -5.44
CA VAL A 22 -4.00 5.33 -4.22
C VAL A 22 -5.50 5.06 -4.14
N LEU A 23 -5.89 3.81 -3.88
CA LEU A 23 -7.29 3.39 -3.76
C LEU A 23 -7.70 3.11 -2.32
N GLY A 24 -6.81 2.58 -1.52
CA GLY A 24 -7.15 2.20 -0.16
C GLY A 24 -5.96 1.71 0.62
N VAL A 25 -6.23 1.26 1.83
CA VAL A 25 -5.20 0.76 2.74
C VAL A 25 -5.77 -0.38 3.58
N LEU A 26 -4.93 -1.35 3.86
CA LEU A 26 -5.24 -2.45 4.77
C LEU A 26 -4.63 -2.15 6.13
N ASP A 27 -5.45 -2.19 7.17
CA ASP A 27 -4.97 -2.15 8.54
C ASP A 27 -4.18 -3.44 8.81
N PHE A 28 -2.97 -3.28 9.28
CA PHE A 28 -2.04 -4.37 9.45
C PHE A 28 -1.14 -4.09 10.64
N VAL A 29 -0.96 -5.09 11.51
CA VAL A 29 -0.08 -4.99 12.67
C VAL A 29 0.91 -6.14 12.63
N ASP A 30 2.19 -5.82 12.72
CA ASP A 30 3.30 -6.77 12.69
C ASP A 30 4.12 -6.60 13.96
N ASP A 31 4.12 -7.64 14.82
CA ASP A 31 4.78 -7.61 16.12
C ASP A 31 4.42 -6.38 16.95
N ASP A 32 3.11 -6.13 17.06
CA ASP A 32 2.51 -5.00 17.78
C ASP A 32 2.81 -3.62 17.20
N GLU A 33 3.45 -3.55 16.03
CA GLU A 33 3.68 -2.30 15.32
C GLU A 33 2.72 -2.16 14.14
N ILE A 34 2.15 -0.97 13.98
CA ILE A 34 1.29 -0.65 12.86
C ILE A 34 2.12 -0.63 11.58
N ASP A 35 1.70 -1.42 10.59
CA ASP A 35 2.40 -1.59 9.32
C ASP A 35 1.38 -1.60 8.18
N TYR A 36 0.83 -0.43 7.85
CA TYR A 36 -0.20 -0.30 6.83
C TYR A 36 0.27 -0.81 5.47
N LYS A 37 -0.63 -1.49 4.76
CA LYS A 37 -0.42 -1.95 3.39
C LYS A 37 -1.33 -1.17 2.45
N VAL A 38 -0.76 -0.37 1.56
CA VAL A 38 -1.51 0.48 0.63
C VAL A 38 -1.80 -0.30 -0.64
N ILE A 39 -2.99 -0.10 -1.22
CA ILE A 39 -3.32 -0.60 -2.55
C ILE A 39 -3.51 0.58 -3.50
N ALA A 40 -2.91 0.48 -4.68
CA ALA A 40 -2.93 1.53 -5.69
C ALA A 40 -3.06 0.92 -7.09
N VAL A 41 -3.42 1.75 -8.06
CA VAL A 41 -3.37 1.39 -9.47
C VAL A 41 -2.37 2.30 -10.18
N PRO A 42 -1.70 1.80 -11.23
CA PRO A 42 -0.76 2.64 -11.96
C PRO A 42 -1.49 3.76 -12.72
N HIS A 43 -0.76 4.83 -13.02
CA HIS A 43 -1.35 6.02 -13.67
C HIS A 43 -1.99 5.73 -15.02
N TRP A 44 -1.54 4.68 -15.72
CA TRP A 44 -2.12 4.30 -17.01
C TRP A 44 -3.44 3.55 -16.89
N SER A 45 -3.84 3.15 -15.68
CA SER A 45 -5.13 2.53 -15.46
C SER A 45 -6.24 3.59 -15.50
N PRO A 46 -7.28 3.43 -16.34
CA PRO A 46 -8.33 4.43 -16.44
C PRO A 46 -9.07 4.64 -15.12
N LYS A 47 -9.35 5.90 -14.77
CA LYS A 47 -10.16 6.22 -13.58
C LYS A 47 -11.55 5.62 -13.66
N SER A 48 -12.09 5.46 -14.87
CA SER A 48 -13.41 4.87 -15.07
C SER A 48 -13.46 3.40 -14.66
N ARG A 49 -12.33 2.70 -14.68
CA ARG A 49 -12.28 1.28 -14.33
C ARG A 49 -12.15 1.07 -12.82
N TYR A 50 -11.26 1.83 -12.17
CA TYR A 50 -11.02 1.72 -10.73
C TYR A 50 -11.04 3.09 -10.08
N PRO A 51 -12.24 3.71 -9.96
CA PRO A 51 -12.34 5.04 -9.34
C PRO A 51 -12.12 5.01 -7.82
N ARG A 52 -12.35 3.88 -7.18
CA ARG A 52 -12.26 3.75 -5.72
C ARG A 52 -11.97 2.32 -5.30
N LEU A 53 -11.70 2.12 -4.01
CA LEU A 53 -11.43 0.78 -3.45
C LEU A 53 -12.56 -0.22 -3.74
N SER A 54 -13.80 0.21 -3.60
CA SER A 54 -14.98 -0.64 -3.83
C SER A 54 -15.13 -1.10 -5.29
N SER A 55 -14.34 -0.54 -6.20
CA SER A 55 -14.29 -0.99 -7.59
C SER A 55 -13.51 -2.28 -7.77
N ILE A 56 -12.67 -2.64 -6.79
CA ILE A 56 -11.94 -3.91 -6.79
C ILE A 56 -12.88 -4.98 -6.24
N GLU A 57 -12.93 -6.12 -6.93
CA GLU A 57 -13.79 -7.21 -6.50
C GLU A 57 -13.41 -7.68 -5.09
N PRO A 58 -14.40 -7.93 -4.21
CA PRO A 58 -14.11 -8.37 -2.84
C PRO A 58 -13.22 -9.60 -2.75
N GLU A 59 -13.32 -10.50 -3.72
CA GLU A 59 -12.48 -11.70 -3.78
C GLU A 59 -11.00 -11.37 -3.93
N HIS A 60 -10.66 -10.36 -4.73
CA HIS A 60 -9.28 -9.91 -4.88
C HIS A 60 -8.75 -9.32 -3.57
N LEU A 61 -9.56 -8.51 -2.91
CA LEU A 61 -9.18 -7.91 -1.62
C LEU A 61 -8.94 -8.99 -0.56
N LYS A 62 -9.74 -10.05 -0.58
CA LYS A 62 -9.58 -11.19 0.31
C LYS A 62 -8.28 -11.95 0.04
N ILE A 63 -7.95 -12.17 -1.23
CA ILE A 63 -6.71 -12.83 -1.64
C ILE A 63 -5.49 -12.01 -1.17
N PHE A 64 -5.54 -10.69 -1.28
CA PHE A 64 -4.45 -9.83 -0.83
C PHE A 64 -4.24 -9.90 0.68
N LYS A 65 -5.33 -9.97 1.46
CA LYS A 65 -5.23 -10.21 2.91
C LYS A 65 -4.51 -11.52 3.21
N GLN A 66 -4.89 -12.58 2.51
CA GLN A 66 -4.26 -13.90 2.69
C GLN A 66 -2.79 -13.88 2.31
N PHE A 67 -2.44 -13.20 1.23
CA PHE A 67 -1.06 -13.03 0.80
C PHE A 67 -0.21 -12.41 1.90
N PHE A 68 -0.66 -11.29 2.47
CA PHE A 68 0.08 -10.62 3.53
C PHE A 68 0.17 -11.45 4.80
N ARG A 69 -0.84 -12.23 5.11
CA ARG A 69 -0.83 -13.13 6.27
C ARG A 69 0.23 -14.21 6.10
N ILE A 70 0.28 -14.85 4.93
CA ILE A 70 1.22 -15.93 4.62
C ILE A 70 2.65 -15.41 4.48
N TYR A 71 2.83 -14.26 3.87
CA TYR A 71 4.13 -13.63 3.62
C TYR A 71 4.98 -13.48 4.89
N LYS A 72 4.35 -13.30 6.05
CA LYS A 72 5.06 -13.09 7.33
C LYS A 72 5.24 -14.35 8.16
N ILE A 73 4.62 -15.47 7.79
CA ILE A 73 4.68 -16.70 8.59
C ILE A 73 6.11 -17.18 8.80
N ASP A 74 6.93 -17.19 7.76
CA ASP A 74 8.31 -17.69 7.80
C ASP A 74 9.24 -16.84 8.65
N ARG A 75 8.81 -15.66 9.08
CA ARG A 75 9.62 -14.74 9.85
C ARG A 75 9.34 -14.79 11.34
N ALA A 76 8.54 -15.77 11.77
CA ALA A 76 8.10 -15.91 13.16
C ALA A 76 7.46 -14.65 13.74
N SER A 77 6.96 -13.76 12.89
CA SER A 77 6.29 -12.54 13.29
C SER A 77 4.85 -12.80 13.67
N THR A 78 4.35 -12.09 14.67
CA THR A 78 2.93 -12.09 15.01
C THR A 78 2.23 -11.06 14.14
N VAL A 79 1.36 -11.51 13.25
CA VAL A 79 0.66 -10.64 12.30
C VAL A 79 -0.83 -10.64 12.59
N LYS A 80 -1.40 -9.43 12.64
CA LYS A 80 -2.86 -9.23 12.71
C LYS A 80 -3.29 -8.46 11.47
N VAL A 81 -4.13 -9.07 10.66
CA VAL A 81 -4.67 -8.45 9.45
C VAL A 81 -6.06 -7.90 9.78
N GLY A 82 -6.21 -6.59 9.62
CA GLY A 82 -7.47 -5.91 9.90
C GLY A 82 -8.32 -5.74 8.65
N GLU A 83 -8.98 -4.59 8.54
CA GLU A 83 -9.93 -4.30 7.47
C GLU A 83 -9.36 -3.33 6.44
N TRP A 84 -9.91 -3.39 5.23
CA TRP A 84 -9.62 -2.41 4.20
C TRP A 84 -10.30 -1.08 4.51
N LYS A 85 -9.56 0.03 4.36
CA LYS A 85 -10.07 1.39 4.49
C LYS A 85 -9.98 2.11 3.16
N ASN A 86 -10.81 3.14 2.95
CA ASN A 86 -10.93 3.83 1.68
C ASN A 86 -9.71 4.70 1.30
N GLY A 87 -9.78 5.31 0.13
CA GLY A 87 -8.69 6.13 -0.41
C GLY A 87 -8.39 7.38 0.41
N ARG A 88 -9.38 7.96 1.10
CA ARG A 88 -9.15 9.11 1.97
C ARG A 88 -8.21 8.74 3.11
N LYS A 89 -8.47 7.62 3.77
CA LYS A 89 -7.61 7.12 4.85
C LYS A 89 -6.22 6.78 4.33
N ALA A 90 -6.15 6.10 3.18
CA ALA A 90 -4.88 5.76 2.54
C ALA A 90 -4.06 7.00 2.18
N SER A 91 -4.68 8.02 1.63
CA SER A 91 -4.00 9.26 1.27
C SER A 91 -3.40 9.95 2.50
N THR A 92 -4.14 9.97 3.61
CA THR A 92 -3.64 10.52 4.87
C THR A 92 -2.40 9.77 5.34
N ILE A 93 -2.42 8.44 5.28
CA ILE A 93 -1.29 7.60 5.69
C ILE A 93 -0.07 7.85 4.80
N VAL A 94 -0.27 7.94 3.49
CA VAL A 94 0.81 8.20 2.54
C VAL A 94 1.44 9.57 2.79
N MET A 95 0.63 10.60 3.01
CA MET A 95 1.13 11.94 3.31
C MET A 95 1.89 11.99 4.63
N ASP A 96 1.41 11.31 5.66
CA ASP A 96 2.10 11.24 6.94
C ASP A 96 3.46 10.56 6.80
N ALA A 97 3.54 9.48 6.03
CA ALA A 97 4.79 8.79 5.75
C ALA A 97 5.77 9.68 4.98
N HIS A 98 5.29 10.42 4.00
CA HIS A 98 6.08 11.37 3.23
C HIS A 98 6.65 12.48 4.14
N ASN A 99 5.81 13.03 5.00
CA ASN A 99 6.22 14.09 5.93
C ASN A 99 7.27 13.58 6.92
N ARG A 100 7.11 12.37 7.44
CA ARG A 100 8.12 11.76 8.31
C ARG A 100 9.45 11.58 7.59
N TRP A 101 9.43 11.11 6.37
CA TRP A 101 10.64 10.97 5.56
C TRP A 101 11.34 12.31 5.37
N ASN A 102 10.62 13.37 5.06
CA ASN A 102 11.17 14.72 4.87
C ASN A 102 11.87 15.24 6.14
N LEU A 103 11.37 14.86 7.31
CA LEU A 103 11.98 15.27 8.58
C LEU A 103 13.22 14.43 8.94
N MET A 104 13.25 13.17 8.54
CA MET A 104 14.25 12.20 9.00
C MET A 104 15.39 11.94 8.03
N ARG A 105 15.18 12.20 6.73
CA ARG A 105 16.19 11.90 5.71
C ARG A 105 17.42 12.80 5.86
N PRO A 106 18.61 12.32 5.44
CA PRO A 106 19.83 13.14 5.45
C PRO A 106 19.65 14.42 4.63
N GLU A 107 20.32 15.49 5.04
CA GLU A 107 20.26 16.79 4.38
C GLU A 107 20.59 16.71 2.88
N SER A 108 21.54 15.84 2.52
CA SER A 108 21.94 15.63 1.13
C SER A 108 20.82 15.08 0.24
N LEU A 109 19.77 14.47 0.84
CA LEU A 109 18.64 13.89 0.11
C LEU A 109 17.39 14.77 0.15
N LYS A 110 17.42 15.92 0.84
CA LYS A 110 16.28 16.83 0.86
C LYS A 110 16.16 17.54 -0.47
N GLU A 111 14.92 17.77 -0.88
CA GLU A 111 14.64 18.57 -2.07
C GLU A 111 15.06 20.02 -1.83
N LYS A 112 15.66 20.58 -2.87
CA LYS A 112 16.09 21.98 -2.83
C LYS A 112 14.96 22.92 -3.24
#